data_8d688e5a36e3396b906aa1220980549d
#
_entry.id   8d688e5a36e3396b906aa1220980549d
#
_cell.length_a   1.000
_cell.length_b   1.000
_cell.length_c   1.000
_cell.angle_alpha   90.00
_cell.angle_beta   90.00
_cell.angle_gamma   90.00
#
_symmetry.space_group_name_H-M   'P 1'
#
loop_
_entity.id
_entity.type
_entity.pdbx_description
1 polymer ?
#
loop_
_entity_poly.entity_id
_entity_poly.type
_entity_poly.pdbx_seq_one_letter_code
_entity_poly.pdbx_strand_id
1 'polypeptide(L)'
;MLIYRRLHGTLAAEFIAECALEDVVDKIFVDEAVNELHTIQDMLRWAVSRFSAANIWYGHGTDNPWDEAVQLVLPSLYLPLDIPEDMRTARLTSSEKHRIVERVIRRVNERIPVAYLTNKAWFCGHEFYVDERVLVPRSPIGELINNQFAGLINHKPQHILDMCTGSGCIAIACAYAFPEAEVDAVDISPDALAVAEHNVESHGLIHSR
;
A
#
# COMPACT_ATOMS: atom_id res chain seq x y z
N MET A 1 24.64 31.97 -1.29
CA MET A 1 25.63 31.92 -2.38
C MET A 1 25.65 30.48 -2.90
N LEU A 2 24.84 30.17 -3.91
CA LEU A 2 24.79 28.84 -4.53
C LEU A 2 26.00 28.71 -5.46
N ILE A 3 26.92 27.79 -5.14
CA ILE A 3 28.00 27.43 -6.05
C ILE A 3 27.48 26.40 -7.04
N TYR A 4 27.09 26.85 -8.21
CA TYR A 4 26.80 25.99 -9.37
C TYR A 4 28.15 25.49 -9.92
N ARG A 5 28.58 24.28 -9.53
CA ARG A 5 29.70 23.62 -10.23
C ARG A 5 29.15 23.10 -11.57
N ARG A 6 29.68 23.66 -12.66
CA ARG A 6 29.53 23.14 -14.02
C ARG A 6 30.06 21.70 -14.03
N LEU A 7 29.17 20.72 -14.07
CA LEU A 7 29.53 19.31 -14.27
C LEU A 7 30.02 19.18 -15.71
N HIS A 8 31.24 18.69 -15.89
CA HIS A 8 31.81 18.41 -17.20
C HIS A 8 31.03 17.30 -17.91
N GLY A 9 30.96 17.34 -19.26
CA GLY A 9 30.14 16.47 -20.09
C GLY A 9 30.32 14.94 -19.93
N THR A 10 31.40 14.48 -19.26
CA THR A 10 31.62 13.09 -18.87
C THR A 10 30.59 12.56 -17.86
N LEU A 11 30.23 13.34 -16.83
CA LEU A 11 29.26 12.95 -15.80
C LEU A 11 27.83 12.82 -16.38
N ALA A 12 27.48 13.66 -17.35
CA ALA A 12 26.19 13.54 -18.01
C ALA A 12 26.10 12.32 -18.92
N ALA A 13 27.19 11.96 -19.59
CA ALA A 13 27.26 10.76 -20.43
C ALA A 13 27.26 9.47 -19.58
N GLU A 14 27.96 9.46 -18.45
CA GLU A 14 27.93 8.35 -17.48
C GLU A 14 26.53 8.19 -16.87
N PHE A 15 25.88 9.25 -16.46
CA PHE A 15 24.50 9.21 -15.93
C PHE A 15 23.49 8.70 -16.96
N ILE A 16 23.59 9.16 -18.23
CA ILE A 16 22.72 8.67 -19.32
C ILE A 16 22.99 7.20 -19.61
N ALA A 17 24.25 6.77 -19.57
CA ALA A 17 24.61 5.37 -19.77
C ALA A 17 24.12 4.48 -18.62
N GLU A 18 24.17 4.97 -17.40
CA GLU A 18 23.69 4.28 -16.20
C GLU A 18 22.16 4.12 -16.23
N CYS A 19 21.40 5.19 -16.54
CA CYS A 19 19.95 5.12 -16.74
C CYS A 19 19.58 4.16 -17.89
N ALA A 20 20.30 4.20 -19.01
CA ALA A 20 20.04 3.29 -20.13
C ALA A 20 20.35 1.82 -19.78
N LEU A 21 21.32 1.58 -18.91
CA LEU A 21 21.65 0.25 -18.42
C LEU A 21 20.58 -0.28 -17.47
N GLU A 22 20.06 0.58 -16.58
CA GLU A 22 18.95 0.23 -15.68
C GLU A 22 17.69 -0.15 -16.48
N ASP A 23 17.31 0.63 -17.49
CA ASP A 23 16.18 0.32 -18.37
C ASP A 23 16.33 -1.03 -19.09
N VAL A 24 17.56 -1.37 -19.53
CA VAL A 24 17.85 -2.66 -20.18
C VAL A 24 17.76 -3.82 -19.18
N VAL A 25 18.30 -3.63 -17.98
CA VAL A 25 18.26 -4.64 -16.92
C VAL A 25 16.82 -4.90 -16.48
N ASP A 26 16.02 -3.85 -16.29
CA ASP A 26 14.62 -3.98 -15.95
C ASP A 26 13.83 -4.74 -17.04
N LYS A 27 14.08 -4.44 -18.29
CA LYS A 27 13.46 -5.16 -19.42
C LYS A 27 13.79 -6.66 -19.41
N ILE A 28 15.04 -7.01 -19.11
CA ILE A 28 15.45 -8.42 -18.98
C ILE A 28 14.68 -9.07 -17.84
N PHE A 29 14.58 -8.44 -16.67
CA PHE A 29 13.84 -8.98 -15.53
C PHE A 29 12.34 -9.13 -15.82
N VAL A 30 11.75 -8.18 -16.57
CA VAL A 30 10.34 -8.29 -17.03
C VAL A 30 10.18 -9.51 -17.92
N ASP A 31 11.02 -9.64 -18.92
CA ASP A 31 10.94 -10.72 -19.92
C ASP A 31 11.14 -12.10 -19.25
N GLU A 32 12.13 -12.26 -18.36
CA GLU A 32 12.34 -13.48 -17.58
C GLU A 32 11.13 -13.80 -16.70
N ALA A 33 10.68 -12.84 -15.90
CA ALA A 33 9.57 -13.07 -14.97
C ALA A 33 8.27 -13.43 -15.68
N VAL A 34 7.96 -12.77 -16.80
CA VAL A 34 6.75 -13.05 -17.59
C VAL A 34 6.82 -14.39 -18.34
N ASN A 35 7.99 -14.77 -18.84
CA ASN A 35 8.13 -15.98 -19.64
C ASN A 35 8.36 -17.24 -18.78
N GLU A 36 9.12 -17.13 -17.68
CA GLU A 36 9.59 -18.29 -16.92
C GLU A 36 8.80 -18.56 -15.63
N LEU A 37 8.20 -17.53 -15.02
CA LEU A 37 7.39 -17.73 -13.81
C LEU A 37 5.95 -18.08 -14.21
N HIS A 38 5.36 -19.05 -13.55
CA HIS A 38 4.07 -19.60 -13.96
C HIS A 38 2.98 -19.53 -12.90
N THR A 39 3.34 -19.56 -11.61
CA THR A 39 2.41 -19.67 -10.50
C THR A 39 2.42 -18.43 -9.61
N ILE A 40 1.39 -18.29 -8.76
CA ILE A 40 1.36 -17.25 -7.73
C ILE A 40 2.58 -17.39 -6.81
N GLN A 41 2.95 -18.63 -6.44
CA GLN A 41 4.11 -18.89 -5.59
C GLN A 41 5.43 -18.45 -6.23
N ASP A 42 5.59 -18.64 -7.54
CA ASP A 42 6.77 -18.17 -8.27
C ASP A 42 6.88 -16.64 -8.18
N MET A 43 5.77 -15.92 -8.39
CA MET A 43 5.73 -14.46 -8.33
C MET A 43 5.99 -13.94 -6.92
N LEU A 44 5.44 -14.58 -5.89
CA LEU A 44 5.72 -14.24 -4.49
C LEU A 44 7.22 -14.38 -4.18
N ARG A 45 7.80 -15.55 -4.47
CA ARG A 45 9.23 -15.80 -4.26
C ARG A 45 10.09 -14.80 -5.04
N TRP A 46 9.74 -14.49 -6.30
CA TRP A 46 10.48 -13.55 -7.13
C TRP A 46 10.40 -12.13 -6.57
N ALA A 47 9.22 -11.65 -6.18
CA ALA A 47 9.04 -10.33 -5.57
C ALA A 47 9.86 -10.17 -4.29
N VAL A 48 9.85 -11.18 -3.39
CA VAL A 48 10.69 -11.21 -2.17
C VAL A 48 12.15 -11.06 -2.52
N SER A 49 12.65 -11.79 -3.53
CA SER A 49 14.03 -11.73 -3.97
C SER A 49 14.39 -10.33 -4.49
N ARG A 50 13.51 -9.71 -5.29
CA ARG A 50 13.72 -8.35 -5.82
C ARG A 50 13.74 -7.30 -4.70
N PHE A 51 12.82 -7.37 -3.76
CA PHE A 51 12.75 -6.45 -2.63
C PHE A 51 13.98 -6.55 -1.73
N SER A 52 14.43 -7.76 -1.46
CA SER A 52 15.62 -8.00 -0.64
C SER A 52 16.90 -7.51 -1.33
N ALA A 53 17.05 -7.78 -2.63
CA ALA A 53 18.22 -7.32 -3.40
C ALA A 53 18.29 -5.79 -3.50
N ALA A 54 17.14 -5.12 -3.57
CA ALA A 54 17.05 -3.67 -3.65
C ALA A 54 17.13 -2.96 -2.30
N ASN A 55 17.29 -3.68 -1.18
CA ASN A 55 17.26 -3.12 0.17
C ASN A 55 16.06 -2.19 0.39
N ILE A 56 14.86 -2.67 0.04
CA ILE A 56 13.62 -1.92 0.24
C ILE A 56 13.43 -1.67 1.74
N TRP A 57 13.12 -0.42 2.08
CA TRP A 57 12.69 -0.10 3.44
C TRP A 57 11.21 -0.41 3.62
N TYR A 58 10.89 -1.15 4.68
CA TYR A 58 9.53 -1.51 5.07
C TYR A 58 9.05 -0.57 6.19
N GLY A 59 7.77 -0.38 6.34
CA GLY A 59 7.21 0.52 7.36
C GLY A 59 5.94 1.25 6.92
N HIS A 60 5.35 0.78 5.81
CA HIS A 60 4.07 1.26 5.30
C HIS A 60 3.00 0.16 5.37
N GLY A 61 2.92 -0.53 6.52
CA GLY A 61 1.96 -1.62 6.77
C GLY A 61 2.55 -3.02 6.77
N THR A 62 3.85 -3.15 6.45
CA THR A 62 4.63 -4.39 6.54
C THR A 62 5.96 -4.12 7.21
N ASP A 63 6.62 -5.17 7.69
CA ASP A 63 7.95 -5.10 8.32
C ASP A 63 8.98 -6.05 7.68
N ASN A 64 8.56 -6.81 6.67
CA ASN A 64 9.40 -7.80 6.01
C ASN A 64 9.04 -7.97 4.51
N PRO A 65 9.98 -8.51 3.70
CA PRO A 65 9.78 -8.65 2.26
C PRO A 65 8.69 -9.64 1.86
N TRP A 66 8.39 -10.63 2.70
CA TRP A 66 7.36 -11.63 2.39
C TRP A 66 5.96 -11.01 2.46
N ASP A 67 5.64 -10.34 3.56
CA ASP A 67 4.35 -9.69 3.73
C ASP A 67 4.14 -8.57 2.71
N GLU A 68 5.22 -7.84 2.37
CA GLU A 68 5.23 -6.84 1.29
C GLU A 68 4.88 -7.49 -0.06
N ALA A 69 5.48 -8.64 -0.39
CA ALA A 69 5.19 -9.37 -1.61
C ALA A 69 3.74 -9.91 -1.64
N VAL A 70 3.24 -10.43 -0.54
CA VAL A 70 1.86 -10.89 -0.40
C VAL A 70 0.88 -9.74 -0.63
N GLN A 71 1.12 -8.59 0.00
CA GLN A 71 0.28 -7.39 -0.16
C GLN A 71 0.38 -6.74 -1.54
N LEU A 72 1.41 -7.02 -2.33
CA LEU A 72 1.49 -6.58 -3.71
C LEU A 72 0.85 -7.59 -4.67
N VAL A 73 1.24 -8.86 -4.58
CA VAL A 73 0.87 -9.89 -5.56
C VAL A 73 -0.61 -10.25 -5.48
N LEU A 74 -1.12 -10.57 -4.29
CA LEU A 74 -2.51 -11.04 -4.15
C LEU A 74 -3.54 -9.96 -4.51
N PRO A 75 -3.45 -8.71 -4.03
CA PRO A 75 -4.35 -7.65 -4.49
C PRO A 75 -4.21 -7.32 -5.98
N SER A 76 -3.03 -7.53 -6.58
CA SER A 76 -2.87 -7.39 -8.03
C SER A 76 -3.68 -8.42 -8.82
N LEU A 77 -4.03 -9.52 -8.20
CA LEU A 77 -4.87 -10.59 -8.74
C LEU A 77 -6.33 -10.48 -8.30
N TYR A 78 -6.69 -9.44 -7.53
CA TYR A 78 -8.00 -9.30 -6.89
C TYR A 78 -8.33 -10.45 -5.93
N LEU A 79 -7.30 -11.05 -5.31
CA LEU A 79 -7.43 -12.12 -4.34
C LEU A 79 -7.29 -11.56 -2.91
N PRO A 80 -7.96 -12.18 -1.92
CA PRO A 80 -7.74 -11.88 -0.51
C PRO A 80 -6.33 -12.31 -0.08
N LEU A 81 -5.85 -11.78 1.07
CA LEU A 81 -4.50 -12.08 1.55
C LEU A 81 -4.37 -13.51 2.13
N ASP A 82 -5.48 -14.12 2.52
CA ASP A 82 -5.59 -15.42 3.17
C ASP A 82 -6.01 -16.56 2.22
N ILE A 83 -5.49 -16.55 0.99
CA ILE A 83 -5.78 -17.62 0.03
C ILE A 83 -5.31 -18.98 0.54
N PRO A 84 -6.03 -20.09 0.23
CA PRO A 84 -5.58 -21.44 0.51
C PRO A 84 -4.21 -21.74 -0.09
N GLU A 85 -3.42 -22.58 0.58
CA GLU A 85 -2.05 -22.86 0.17
C GLU A 85 -1.97 -23.51 -1.21
N ASP A 86 -2.91 -24.39 -1.55
CA ASP A 86 -3.01 -25.04 -2.85
C ASP A 86 -3.29 -24.05 -3.99
N MET A 87 -4.02 -22.94 -3.72
CA MET A 87 -4.23 -21.89 -4.71
C MET A 87 -2.93 -21.19 -5.13
N ARG A 88 -1.90 -21.18 -4.28
CA ARG A 88 -0.59 -20.58 -4.63
C ARG A 88 0.09 -21.29 -5.79
N THR A 89 -0.28 -22.52 -6.08
CA THR A 89 0.23 -23.30 -7.23
C THR A 89 -0.54 -23.03 -8.53
N ALA A 90 -1.63 -22.24 -8.47
CA ALA A 90 -2.41 -21.87 -9.65
C ALA A 90 -1.56 -21.06 -10.63
N ARG A 91 -1.75 -21.36 -11.92
CA ARG A 91 -1.02 -20.70 -13.01
C ARG A 91 -1.64 -19.34 -13.32
N LEU A 92 -0.77 -18.40 -13.61
CA LEU A 92 -1.11 -17.03 -13.95
C LEU A 92 -1.23 -16.86 -15.47
N THR A 93 -2.16 -16.02 -15.88
CA THR A 93 -2.22 -15.54 -17.26
C THR A 93 -1.12 -14.51 -17.54
N SER A 94 -0.82 -14.29 -18.83
CA SER A 94 0.20 -13.31 -19.22
C SER A 94 -0.11 -11.90 -18.70
N SER A 95 -1.37 -11.48 -18.74
CA SER A 95 -1.78 -10.15 -18.26
C SER A 95 -1.63 -9.98 -16.75
N GLU A 96 -1.91 -11.03 -15.98
CA GLU A 96 -1.69 -11.04 -14.52
C GLU A 96 -0.21 -10.92 -14.19
N LYS A 97 0.64 -11.68 -14.89
CA LYS A 97 2.10 -11.63 -14.72
C LYS A 97 2.65 -10.24 -15.01
N HIS A 98 2.27 -9.63 -16.14
CA HIS A 98 2.70 -8.26 -16.47
C HIS A 98 2.30 -7.25 -15.40
N ARG A 99 1.06 -7.31 -14.89
CA ARG A 99 0.57 -6.41 -13.83
C ARG A 99 1.38 -6.54 -12.55
N ILE A 100 1.70 -7.76 -12.14
CA ILE A 100 2.51 -8.01 -10.94
C ILE A 100 3.93 -7.48 -11.15
N VAL A 101 4.55 -7.85 -12.25
CA VAL A 101 5.94 -7.49 -12.55
C VAL A 101 6.11 -5.97 -12.65
N GLU A 102 5.21 -5.28 -13.34
CA GLU A 102 5.21 -3.80 -13.42
C GLU A 102 5.18 -3.18 -12.00
N ARG A 103 4.29 -3.65 -11.14
CA ARG A 103 4.18 -3.13 -9.76
C ARG A 103 5.42 -3.42 -8.92
N VAL A 104 6.02 -4.60 -9.07
CA VAL A 104 7.28 -4.94 -8.37
C VAL A 104 8.40 -4.02 -8.81
N ILE A 105 8.54 -3.75 -10.11
CA ILE A 105 9.57 -2.85 -10.65
C ILE A 105 9.35 -1.42 -10.15
N ARG A 106 8.13 -0.92 -10.19
CA ARG A 106 7.81 0.42 -9.65
C ARG A 106 8.09 0.51 -8.15
N ARG A 107 7.79 -0.55 -7.39
CA ARG A 107 8.14 -0.60 -5.96
C ARG A 107 9.65 -0.52 -5.74
N VAL A 108 10.43 -1.22 -6.56
CA VAL A 108 11.89 -1.27 -6.45
C VAL A 108 12.53 0.05 -6.90
N ASN A 109 12.17 0.55 -8.07
CA ASN A 109 12.86 1.68 -8.70
C ASN A 109 12.34 3.03 -8.22
N GLU A 110 11.01 3.19 -8.19
CA GLU A 110 10.37 4.45 -7.81
C GLU A 110 10.15 4.55 -6.29
N ARG A 111 10.36 3.46 -5.55
CA ARG A 111 10.14 3.38 -4.09
C ARG A 111 8.71 3.67 -3.66
N ILE A 112 7.75 3.53 -4.56
CA ILE A 112 6.33 3.75 -4.26
C ILE A 112 5.85 2.69 -3.26
N PRO A 113 5.20 3.07 -2.16
CA PRO A 113 4.59 2.12 -1.23
C PRO A 113 3.61 1.18 -1.91
N VAL A 114 3.62 -0.10 -1.53
CA VAL A 114 2.72 -1.13 -2.10
C VAL A 114 1.26 -0.71 -1.96
N ALA A 115 0.88 -0.08 -0.86
CA ALA A 115 -0.48 0.40 -0.65
C ALA A 115 -0.96 1.35 -1.77
N TYR A 116 -0.09 2.21 -2.30
CA TYR A 116 -0.44 3.10 -3.41
C TYR A 116 -0.43 2.39 -4.76
N LEU A 117 0.44 1.39 -4.95
CA LEU A 117 0.47 0.58 -6.17
C LEU A 117 -0.78 -0.30 -6.32
N THR A 118 -1.34 -0.75 -5.21
CA THR A 118 -2.52 -1.61 -5.16
C THR A 118 -3.80 -0.86 -4.86
N ASN A 119 -3.70 0.40 -4.39
CA ASN A 119 -4.79 1.22 -3.84
C ASN A 119 -5.49 0.53 -2.65
N LYS A 120 -4.75 -0.25 -1.87
CA LYS A 120 -5.25 -1.00 -0.72
C LYS A 120 -4.33 -0.87 0.47
N ALA A 121 -4.92 -0.63 1.62
CA ALA A 121 -4.27 -0.68 2.91
C ALA A 121 -5.20 -1.35 3.93
N TRP A 122 -4.65 -1.86 5.02
CA TRP A 122 -5.43 -2.49 6.10
C TRP A 122 -5.20 -1.77 7.40
N PHE A 123 -6.27 -1.53 8.15
CA PHE A 123 -6.22 -0.94 9.46
C PHE A 123 -7.34 -1.51 10.33
N CYS A 124 -7.03 -1.93 11.57
CA CYS A 124 -7.99 -2.57 12.48
C CYS A 124 -8.78 -3.74 11.84
N GLY A 125 -8.17 -4.50 10.93
CA GLY A 125 -8.81 -5.62 10.25
C GLY A 125 -9.70 -5.25 9.06
N HIS A 126 -9.79 -3.97 8.70
CA HIS A 126 -10.59 -3.48 7.58
C HIS A 126 -9.70 -3.06 6.41
N GLU A 127 -10.19 -3.23 5.19
CA GLU A 127 -9.53 -2.78 3.96
C GLU A 127 -9.95 -1.35 3.63
N PHE A 128 -8.98 -0.50 3.24
CA PHE A 128 -9.20 0.89 2.85
C PHE A 128 -8.60 1.17 1.49
N TYR A 129 -9.28 1.96 0.67
CA TYR A 129 -8.70 2.59 -0.49
C TYR A 129 -7.72 3.69 -0.04
N VAL A 130 -6.54 3.72 -0.65
CA VAL A 130 -5.53 4.77 -0.44
C VAL A 130 -4.81 5.09 -1.74
N ASP A 131 -4.38 6.33 -1.86
CA ASP A 131 -3.45 6.80 -2.89
C ASP A 131 -2.57 7.92 -2.30
N GLU A 132 -1.76 8.57 -3.13
CA GLU A 132 -0.79 9.58 -2.71
C GLU A 132 -1.39 10.85 -2.06
N ARG A 133 -2.71 11.02 -2.10
CA ARG A 133 -3.42 12.12 -1.43
C ARG A 133 -3.50 11.96 0.08
N VAL A 134 -3.28 10.74 0.59
CA VAL A 134 -3.40 10.41 2.01
C VAL A 134 -2.21 9.57 2.49
N LEU A 135 -1.91 9.65 3.79
CA LEU A 135 -0.92 8.73 4.38
C LEU A 135 -1.46 7.30 4.39
N VAL A 136 -0.56 6.34 4.17
CA VAL A 136 -0.89 4.92 4.37
C VAL A 136 -1.30 4.71 5.83
N PRO A 137 -2.47 4.09 6.11
CA PRO A 137 -2.94 3.81 7.46
C PRO A 137 -1.90 3.06 8.30
N ARG A 138 -1.43 3.71 9.35
CA ARG A 138 -0.46 3.16 10.31
C ARG A 138 -0.50 3.98 11.59
N SER A 139 -1.26 3.57 12.55
CA SER A 139 -1.34 4.31 13.81
C SER A 139 -1.43 3.33 14.98
N PRO A 140 -0.67 3.56 16.07
CA PRO A 140 -0.81 2.78 17.31
C PRO A 140 -2.19 2.95 17.96
N ILE A 141 -2.97 3.97 17.57
CA ILE A 141 -4.36 4.15 18.01
C ILE A 141 -5.23 2.93 17.64
N GLY A 142 -4.87 2.17 16.58
CA GLY A 142 -5.58 0.96 16.21
C GLY A 142 -5.68 -0.07 17.35
N GLU A 143 -4.64 -0.22 18.17
CA GLU A 143 -4.68 -1.09 19.34
C GLU A 143 -5.66 -0.58 20.40
N LEU A 144 -5.73 0.73 20.60
CA LEU A 144 -6.68 1.35 21.52
C LEU A 144 -8.11 1.19 21.02
N ILE A 145 -8.36 1.36 19.74
CA ILE A 145 -9.67 1.18 19.11
C ILE A 145 -10.13 -0.28 19.28
N ASN A 146 -9.27 -1.25 18.94
CA ASN A 146 -9.56 -2.67 19.07
C ASN A 146 -9.89 -3.08 20.50
N ASN A 147 -9.30 -2.40 21.51
CA ASN A 147 -9.58 -2.58 22.92
C ASN A 147 -10.65 -1.61 23.44
N GLN A 148 -11.36 -0.90 22.55
CA GLN A 148 -12.40 0.08 22.90
C GLN A 148 -11.94 1.12 23.94
N PHE A 149 -10.66 1.53 23.86
CA PHE A 149 -10.01 2.46 24.78
C PHE A 149 -10.12 2.03 26.27
N ALA A 150 -10.16 0.73 26.55
CA ALA A 150 -10.28 0.19 27.89
C ALA A 150 -9.19 0.77 28.82
N GLY A 151 -9.60 1.26 29.98
CA GLY A 151 -8.72 1.91 30.94
C GLY A 151 -8.43 3.40 30.67
N LEU A 152 -8.84 3.94 29.55
CA LEU A 152 -8.73 5.36 29.19
C LEU A 152 -10.08 6.08 29.31
N ILE A 153 -11.17 5.41 28.95
CA ILE A 153 -12.52 5.94 29.07
C ILE A 153 -13.35 5.08 30.05
N ASN A 154 -14.24 5.71 30.83
CA ASN A 154 -15.05 5.03 31.83
C ASN A 154 -16.46 4.70 31.33
N HIS A 155 -16.84 5.18 30.16
CA HIS A 155 -18.15 4.96 29.52
C HIS A 155 -17.99 4.95 28.01
N LYS A 156 -18.93 4.34 27.31
CA LYS A 156 -18.95 4.35 25.83
C LYS A 156 -19.16 5.79 25.34
N PRO A 157 -18.36 6.26 24.36
CA PRO A 157 -18.55 7.58 23.79
C PRO A 157 -19.87 7.64 23.02
N GLN A 158 -20.50 8.81 23.03
CA GLN A 158 -21.67 9.12 22.19
C GLN A 158 -21.26 9.91 20.93
N HIS A 159 -20.17 10.67 21.04
CA HIS A 159 -19.60 11.45 19.95
C HIS A 159 -18.10 11.24 19.90
N ILE A 160 -17.59 11.05 18.70
CA ILE A 160 -16.16 10.88 18.42
C ILE A 160 -15.79 11.85 17.30
N LEU A 161 -14.68 12.56 17.46
CA LEU A 161 -14.13 13.43 16.43
C LEU A 161 -12.72 12.94 16.04
N ASP A 162 -12.55 12.61 14.76
CA ASP A 162 -11.27 12.30 14.15
C ASP A 162 -10.74 13.54 13.42
N MET A 163 -9.68 14.14 13.97
CA MET A 163 -9.04 15.33 13.41
C MET A 163 -7.87 14.94 12.52
N CYS A 164 -7.81 15.53 11.31
CA CYS A 164 -6.84 15.16 10.27
C CYS A 164 -7.02 13.71 9.82
N THR A 165 -8.24 13.38 9.46
CA THR A 165 -8.70 12.00 9.24
C THR A 165 -7.99 11.28 8.08
N GLY A 166 -7.40 12.02 7.12
CA GLY A 166 -6.72 11.45 5.97
C GLY A 166 -7.65 10.53 5.16
N SER A 167 -7.34 9.24 5.14
CA SER A 167 -8.17 8.21 4.48
C SER A 167 -9.48 7.87 5.18
N GLY A 168 -9.74 8.43 6.37
CA GLY A 168 -10.90 8.10 7.20
C GLY A 168 -10.72 6.81 8.02
N CYS A 169 -9.55 6.18 8.00
CA CYS A 169 -9.36 4.85 8.59
C CYS A 169 -9.61 4.81 10.11
N ILE A 170 -9.21 5.85 10.85
CA ILE A 170 -9.44 5.93 12.30
C ILE A 170 -10.92 6.16 12.59
N ALA A 171 -11.56 7.12 11.89
CA ALA A 171 -12.99 7.40 12.04
C ALA A 171 -13.83 6.15 11.75
N ILE A 172 -13.57 5.47 10.65
CA ILE A 172 -14.29 4.25 10.25
C ILE A 172 -14.06 3.12 11.24
N ALA A 173 -12.81 2.89 11.68
CA ALA A 173 -12.53 1.90 12.73
C ALA A 173 -13.23 2.21 14.05
N CYS A 174 -13.31 3.49 14.43
CA CYS A 174 -14.10 3.93 15.59
C CYS A 174 -15.60 3.67 15.41
N ALA A 175 -16.16 3.89 14.23
CA ALA A 175 -17.56 3.61 13.95
C ALA A 175 -17.88 2.11 14.10
N TYR A 176 -16.97 1.22 13.68
CA TYR A 176 -17.13 -0.22 13.93
C TYR A 176 -16.99 -0.60 15.41
N ALA A 177 -16.05 0.01 16.14
CA ALA A 177 -15.83 -0.28 17.56
C ALA A 177 -16.96 0.27 18.46
N PHE A 178 -17.61 1.36 18.04
CA PHE A 178 -18.64 2.08 18.80
C PHE A 178 -19.86 2.36 17.89
N PRO A 179 -20.66 1.35 17.53
CA PRO A 179 -21.75 1.49 16.57
C PRO A 179 -22.88 2.43 17.01
N GLU A 180 -22.95 2.76 18.31
CA GLU A 180 -23.94 3.69 18.87
C GLU A 180 -23.44 5.15 18.90
N ALA A 181 -22.16 5.39 18.55
CA ALA A 181 -21.58 6.71 18.59
C ALA A 181 -21.77 7.43 17.24
N GLU A 182 -21.98 8.74 17.28
CA GLU A 182 -21.82 9.62 16.14
C GLU A 182 -20.31 9.89 15.94
N VAL A 183 -19.79 9.63 14.75
CA VAL A 183 -18.38 9.84 14.42
C VAL A 183 -18.25 10.92 13.37
N ASP A 184 -17.59 12.00 13.73
CA ASP A 184 -17.23 13.08 12.82
C ASP A 184 -15.78 12.93 12.39
N ALA A 185 -15.51 13.11 11.07
CA ALA A 185 -14.17 13.08 10.48
C ALA A 185 -13.89 14.40 9.76
N VAL A 186 -12.77 15.03 10.06
CA VAL A 186 -12.40 16.33 9.47
C VAL A 186 -10.97 16.31 8.97
N ASP A 187 -10.74 16.97 7.85
CA ASP A 187 -9.41 17.23 7.29
C ASP A 187 -9.38 18.61 6.63
N ILE A 188 -8.20 19.23 6.59
CA ILE A 188 -8.02 20.50 5.89
C ILE A 188 -7.90 20.30 4.38
N SER A 189 -7.50 19.10 3.94
CA SER A 189 -7.31 18.73 2.53
C SER A 189 -8.61 18.22 1.92
N PRO A 190 -9.20 18.91 0.93
CA PRO A 190 -10.36 18.39 0.19
C PRO A 190 -10.05 17.06 -0.52
N ASP A 191 -8.81 16.86 -0.97
CA ASP A 191 -8.38 15.62 -1.63
C ASP A 191 -8.36 14.46 -0.65
N ALA A 192 -7.93 14.67 0.59
CA ALA A 192 -8.00 13.67 1.65
C ALA A 192 -9.45 13.34 2.01
N LEU A 193 -10.32 14.36 2.12
CA LEU A 193 -11.75 14.14 2.37
C LEU A 193 -12.42 13.33 1.26
N ALA A 194 -12.04 13.53 -0.01
CA ALA A 194 -12.56 12.72 -1.11
C ALA A 194 -12.17 11.23 -0.98
N VAL A 195 -10.97 10.93 -0.47
CA VAL A 195 -10.56 9.56 -0.16
C VAL A 195 -11.34 9.00 1.04
N ALA A 196 -11.50 9.78 2.10
CA ALA A 196 -12.28 9.40 3.27
C ALA A 196 -13.74 9.10 2.92
N GLU A 197 -14.38 9.96 2.11
CA GLU A 197 -15.74 9.77 1.62
C GLU A 197 -15.88 8.47 0.82
N HIS A 198 -14.97 8.20 -0.11
CA HIS A 198 -14.92 6.94 -0.85
C HIS A 198 -14.85 5.73 0.10
N ASN A 199 -14.04 5.79 1.14
CA ASN A 199 -13.95 4.72 2.14
C ASN A 199 -15.21 4.59 2.97
N VAL A 200 -15.82 5.69 3.44
CA VAL A 200 -17.10 5.68 4.16
C VAL A 200 -18.20 5.02 3.33
N GLU A 201 -18.29 5.36 2.04
CA GLU A 201 -19.24 4.75 1.10
C GLU A 201 -18.98 3.25 0.93
N SER A 202 -17.71 2.86 0.72
CA SER A 202 -17.32 1.46 0.51
C SER A 202 -17.62 0.59 1.74
N HIS A 203 -17.57 1.16 2.93
CA HIS A 203 -17.92 0.52 4.20
C HIS A 203 -19.42 0.56 4.53
N GLY A 204 -20.24 1.22 3.71
CA GLY A 204 -21.68 1.33 3.95
C GLY A 204 -22.07 2.16 5.17
N LEU A 205 -21.18 3.07 5.60
CA LEU A 205 -21.36 3.91 6.80
C LEU A 205 -22.00 5.27 6.48
N ILE A 206 -22.63 5.41 5.34
CA ILE A 206 -23.32 6.66 4.96
C ILE A 206 -24.54 6.82 5.87
N HIS A 207 -24.49 7.78 6.77
CA HIS A 207 -25.67 8.29 7.39
C HIS A 207 -26.19 9.45 6.55
N SER A 208 -27.31 9.21 5.86
CA SER A 208 -28.06 10.29 5.21
C SER A 208 -28.48 11.32 6.27
N ARG A 209 -27.82 12.45 6.29
CA ARG A 209 -28.37 13.72 6.81
C ARG A 209 -28.50 14.72 5.69
#